data_242ff0b4108d89d03ce6a12fa2afb287
#
_entry.id   242ff0b4108d89d03ce6a12fa2afb287
#
_cell.length_a   1.000
_cell.length_b   1.000
_cell.length_c   1.000
_cell.angle_alpha   90.00
_cell.angle_beta   90.00
_cell.angle_gamma   90.00
#
_symmetry.space_group_name_H-M   'P 1'
#
loop_
_entity.id
_entity.type
_entity.pdbx_description
1 polymer ?
#
loop_
_entity_poly.entity_id
_entity_poly.type
_entity_poly.pdbx_seq_one_letter_code
_entity_poly.pdbx_strand_id
1 'polypeptide(L)'
;MAKKKNAHGGAPQSDPISVGEQGAGGEYTTLGGEGMAEYCEKKSVFIGRARPVKTSAEAIEFIRSVRSEHSDARHNVYAYLIASENATRYSDDGEPQGTAGIPLLSVLRSSGVSDAVVTVTRYFGGILLGASGLLRAYSTAASEAVHDAGIVTYVTYDELRLTVSYSDRQRLEVLLHSDGVKLDGCDFGTDVVLALAVRADRTEFFLRAAADQCSGRARVERLGTRYDA
;
A
#
# COMPACT_ATOMS: atom_id res chain seq x y z
N MET A 1 -48.88 24.53 -4.11
CA MET A 1 -47.47 25.00 -3.95
C MET A 1 -46.66 23.84 -3.40
N ALA A 2 -45.92 23.11 -4.23
CA ALA A 2 -45.13 21.94 -3.87
C ALA A 2 -43.68 22.39 -3.61
N LYS A 3 -43.17 22.23 -2.41
CA LYS A 3 -41.75 22.48 -2.06
C LYS A 3 -40.90 21.32 -2.58
N LYS A 4 -40.06 21.58 -3.58
CA LYS A 4 -38.96 20.70 -3.99
C LYS A 4 -37.97 20.53 -2.82
N LYS A 5 -37.77 19.29 -2.35
CA LYS A 5 -36.63 18.93 -1.50
C LYS A 5 -35.40 18.78 -2.39
N ASN A 6 -34.44 19.67 -2.22
CA ASN A 6 -33.09 19.51 -2.79
C ASN A 6 -32.37 18.37 -2.05
N ALA A 7 -32.10 17.28 -2.74
CA ALA A 7 -31.14 16.29 -2.30
C ALA A 7 -29.72 16.85 -2.51
N HIS A 8 -29.05 17.27 -1.43
CA HIS A 8 -27.61 17.58 -1.45
C HIS A 8 -26.87 16.24 -1.40
N GLY A 9 -26.53 15.72 -2.57
CA GLY A 9 -25.44 14.78 -2.69
C GLY A 9 -24.14 15.51 -2.40
N GLY A 10 -23.49 15.21 -1.26
CA GLY A 10 -22.20 15.78 -0.93
C GLY A 10 -21.18 15.42 -2.02
N ALA A 11 -20.64 16.42 -2.70
CA ALA A 11 -19.54 16.24 -3.63
C ALA A 11 -18.31 15.74 -2.87
N PRO A 12 -17.51 14.84 -3.47
CA PRO A 12 -16.26 14.37 -2.85
C PRO A 12 -15.33 15.56 -2.62
N GLN A 13 -14.91 15.74 -1.36
CA GLN A 13 -13.95 16.80 -1.00
C GLN A 13 -12.54 16.33 -1.41
N SER A 14 -11.83 17.18 -2.14
CA SER A 14 -10.43 16.99 -2.52
C SER A 14 -9.57 18.00 -1.75
N ASP A 15 -8.85 17.53 -0.75
CA ASP A 15 -7.76 18.32 -0.17
C ASP A 15 -6.45 18.03 -0.91
N PRO A 16 -5.70 19.05 -1.35
CA PRO A 16 -4.36 18.87 -1.88
C PRO A 16 -3.39 18.71 -0.70
N ILE A 17 -3.19 17.47 -0.24
CA ILE A 17 -2.16 17.21 0.75
C ILE A 17 -1.13 16.27 0.13
N SER A 18 0.13 16.67 0.25
CA SER A 18 1.32 15.95 -0.20
C SER A 18 1.22 14.47 0.13
N VAL A 19 1.32 13.66 -0.92
CA VAL A 19 1.56 12.21 -0.82
C VAL A 19 2.80 12.03 0.03
N GLY A 20 2.75 11.11 0.98
CA GLY A 20 3.93 10.74 1.76
C GLY A 20 5.10 10.53 0.81
N GLU A 21 6.22 11.20 1.10
CA GLU A 21 7.44 11.04 0.36
C GLU A 21 7.71 9.55 0.21
N GLN A 22 7.87 9.09 -1.03
CA GLN A 22 8.46 7.76 -1.29
C GLN A 22 9.74 7.75 -0.47
N GLY A 23 9.83 6.83 0.50
CA GLY A 23 10.99 6.75 1.38
C GLY A 23 12.25 6.77 0.52
N ALA A 24 13.29 7.48 0.96
CA ALA A 24 14.55 7.74 0.24
C ALA A 24 15.36 6.43 -0.03
N GLY A 25 14.72 5.38 -0.46
CA GLY A 25 15.26 4.06 -0.74
C GLY A 25 14.36 3.22 -1.63
N GLY A 26 13.29 3.80 -2.23
CA GLY A 26 12.41 3.03 -3.13
C GLY A 26 11.56 1.97 -2.42
N GLU A 27 11.24 2.16 -1.15
CA GLU A 27 10.30 1.30 -0.41
C GLU A 27 8.86 1.68 -0.74
N TYR A 28 8.02 0.66 -0.92
CA TYR A 28 6.60 0.79 -1.21
C TYR A 28 5.81 -0.05 -0.23
N THR A 29 5.03 0.59 0.64
CA THR A 29 4.25 -0.09 1.66
C THR A 29 2.76 -0.04 1.30
N THR A 30 2.11 -1.21 1.29
CA THR A 30 0.69 -1.37 1.00
C THR A 30 0.08 -2.49 1.84
N LEU A 31 -1.20 -2.80 1.60
CA LEU A 31 -1.86 -3.94 2.24
C LEU A 31 -1.45 -5.26 1.57
N GLY A 32 -1.30 -6.31 2.38
CA GLY A 32 -0.92 -7.64 1.91
C GLY A 32 -2.05 -8.41 1.22
N GLY A 33 -3.30 -8.07 1.54
CA GLY A 33 -4.48 -8.72 1.00
C GLY A 33 -5.76 -7.98 1.36
N GLU A 34 -6.89 -8.66 1.19
CA GLU A 34 -8.18 -8.17 1.70
C GLU A 34 -8.33 -8.54 3.17
N GLY A 35 -8.68 -7.55 4.01
CA GLY A 35 -8.97 -7.73 5.42
C GLY A 35 -10.38 -7.27 5.77
N MET A 36 -10.95 -7.91 6.80
CA MET A 36 -12.29 -7.63 7.30
C MET A 36 -12.32 -7.68 8.82
N ALA A 37 -13.08 -6.76 9.43
CA ALA A 37 -13.32 -6.76 10.87
C ALA A 37 -14.73 -6.28 11.18
N GLU A 38 -15.29 -6.77 12.28
CA GLU A 38 -16.56 -6.31 12.82
C GLU A 38 -16.36 -5.73 14.21
N TYR A 39 -16.79 -4.48 14.38
CA TYR A 39 -16.74 -3.78 15.66
C TYR A 39 -18.14 -3.38 16.11
N CYS A 40 -18.48 -3.66 17.37
CA CYS A 40 -19.77 -3.30 17.95
C CYS A 40 -19.64 -2.22 19.02
N GLU A 41 -20.42 -1.13 18.90
CA GLU A 41 -20.48 -0.06 19.90
C GLU A 41 -21.94 0.35 20.13
N LYS A 42 -22.44 0.25 21.37
CA LYS A 42 -23.80 0.59 21.74
C LYS A 42 -24.87 0.01 20.80
N LYS A 43 -24.75 -1.28 20.49
CA LYS A 43 -25.60 -2.04 19.57
C LYS A 43 -25.48 -1.62 18.09
N SER A 44 -24.72 -0.59 17.74
CA SER A 44 -24.35 -0.34 16.34
C SER A 44 -23.26 -1.30 15.92
N VAL A 45 -23.38 -1.86 14.71
CA VAL A 45 -22.40 -2.74 14.09
C VAL A 45 -21.65 -1.97 13.01
N PHE A 46 -20.33 -2.04 13.04
CA PHE A 46 -19.42 -1.43 12.07
C PHE A 46 -18.63 -2.55 11.41
N ILE A 47 -18.79 -2.72 10.10
CA ILE A 47 -18.09 -3.74 9.32
C ILE A 47 -17.03 -3.02 8.50
N GLY A 48 -15.76 -3.15 8.92
CA GLY A 48 -14.59 -2.65 8.22
C GLY A 48 -14.12 -3.63 7.15
N ARG A 49 -13.77 -3.13 5.96
CA ARG A 49 -13.10 -3.92 4.92
C ARG A 49 -11.98 -3.08 4.31
N ALA A 50 -10.82 -3.67 4.11
CA ALA A 50 -9.67 -3.02 3.51
C ALA A 50 -9.02 -3.94 2.47
N ARG A 51 -8.46 -3.35 1.38
CA ARG A 51 -7.70 -4.12 0.39
C ARG A 51 -6.71 -3.24 -0.37
N PRO A 52 -5.63 -3.81 -0.93
CA PRO A 52 -4.76 -3.10 -1.85
C PRO A 52 -5.48 -2.85 -3.17
N VAL A 53 -5.23 -1.69 -3.76
CA VAL A 53 -5.76 -1.29 -5.07
C VAL A 53 -4.70 -0.46 -5.80
N LYS A 54 -4.60 -0.58 -7.12
CA LYS A 54 -3.57 0.12 -7.91
C LYS A 54 -4.07 1.42 -8.56
N THR A 55 -5.39 1.56 -8.67
CA THR A 55 -6.03 2.69 -9.36
C THR A 55 -7.28 3.15 -8.61
N SER A 56 -7.65 4.41 -8.83
CA SER A 56 -8.93 4.95 -8.34
C SER A 56 -10.14 4.18 -8.90
N ALA A 57 -10.03 3.61 -10.10
CA ALA A 57 -11.07 2.79 -10.71
C ALA A 57 -11.32 1.51 -9.89
N GLU A 58 -10.26 0.79 -9.50
CA GLU A 58 -10.34 -0.39 -8.64
C GLU A 58 -10.91 -0.05 -7.25
N ALA A 59 -10.50 1.09 -6.67
CA ALA A 59 -11.04 1.56 -5.40
C ALA A 59 -12.55 1.82 -5.49
N ILE A 60 -13.01 2.48 -6.55
CA ILE A 60 -14.43 2.77 -6.79
C ILE A 60 -15.23 1.48 -7.03
N GLU A 61 -14.68 0.52 -7.75
CA GLU A 61 -15.31 -0.78 -7.96
C GLU A 61 -15.50 -1.52 -6.64
N PHE A 62 -14.47 -1.55 -5.80
CA PHE A 62 -14.56 -2.14 -4.46
C PHE A 62 -15.62 -1.45 -3.59
N ILE A 63 -15.64 -0.11 -3.56
CA ILE A 63 -16.66 0.65 -2.81
C ILE A 63 -18.06 0.31 -3.31
N ARG A 64 -18.26 0.16 -4.63
CA ARG A 64 -19.55 -0.23 -5.22
C ARG A 64 -19.95 -1.65 -4.84
N SER A 65 -19.01 -2.60 -4.81
CA SER A 65 -19.30 -3.98 -4.40
C SER A 65 -19.76 -4.03 -2.95
N VAL A 66 -19.08 -3.32 -2.04
CA VAL A 66 -19.47 -3.24 -0.62
C VAL A 66 -20.86 -2.59 -0.46
N ARG A 67 -21.13 -1.50 -1.19
CA ARG A 67 -22.46 -0.86 -1.16
C ARG A 67 -23.56 -1.77 -1.69
N SER A 68 -23.27 -2.59 -2.69
CA SER A 68 -24.24 -3.55 -3.23
C SER A 68 -24.52 -4.67 -2.23
N GLU A 69 -23.53 -5.19 -1.58
CA GLU A 69 -23.62 -6.23 -0.53
C GLU A 69 -24.40 -5.74 0.67
N HIS A 70 -24.16 -4.49 1.11
CA HIS A 70 -24.79 -3.85 2.26
C HIS A 70 -25.78 -2.75 1.84
N SER A 71 -26.64 -3.05 0.87
CA SER A 71 -27.59 -2.07 0.31
C SER A 71 -28.66 -1.62 1.31
N ASP A 72 -28.90 -2.36 2.36
CA ASP A 72 -29.79 -2.06 3.49
C ASP A 72 -29.15 -1.20 4.58
N ALA A 73 -27.82 -1.05 4.55
CA ALA A 73 -27.11 -0.16 5.48
C ALA A 73 -27.30 1.31 5.12
N ARG A 74 -27.38 2.17 6.14
CA ARG A 74 -27.55 3.62 5.95
C ARG A 74 -26.27 4.32 5.49
N HIS A 75 -25.11 3.81 5.90
CA HIS A 75 -23.81 4.45 5.70
C HIS A 75 -22.79 3.41 5.28
N ASN A 76 -22.18 3.65 4.12
CA ASN A 76 -21.03 2.92 3.58
C ASN A 76 -19.90 3.92 3.38
N VAL A 77 -19.25 4.26 4.47
CA VAL A 77 -18.14 5.23 4.54
C VAL A 77 -16.92 4.65 3.87
N TYR A 78 -16.11 5.48 3.21
CA TYR A 78 -14.88 5.01 2.58
C TYR A 78 -13.75 6.06 2.61
N ALA A 79 -12.53 5.57 2.47
CA ALA A 79 -11.35 6.35 2.14
C ALA A 79 -10.40 5.52 1.27
N TYR A 80 -9.65 6.18 0.36
CA TYR A 80 -8.57 5.56 -0.38
C TYR A 80 -7.41 6.51 -0.67
N LEU A 81 -6.23 5.93 -0.85
CA LEU A 81 -4.99 6.58 -1.25
C LEU A 81 -4.42 5.84 -2.46
N ILE A 82 -4.10 6.56 -3.55
CA ILE A 82 -3.46 6.00 -4.76
C ILE A 82 -2.24 6.84 -5.09
N ALA A 83 -1.06 6.28 -4.89
CA ALA A 83 0.22 7.00 -5.06
C ALA A 83 0.46 7.38 -6.52
N SER A 84 0.28 6.44 -7.46
CA SER A 84 0.51 6.64 -8.90
C SER A 84 -0.36 7.75 -9.51
N GLU A 85 -1.55 7.97 -8.96
CA GLU A 85 -2.51 8.98 -9.42
C GLU A 85 -2.49 10.25 -8.54
N ASN A 86 -1.67 10.27 -7.49
CA ASN A 86 -1.70 11.32 -6.45
C ASN A 86 -3.13 11.57 -5.93
N ALA A 87 -3.91 10.50 -5.80
CA ALA A 87 -5.33 10.57 -5.48
C ALA A 87 -5.58 10.23 -4.01
N THR A 88 -6.25 11.15 -3.33
CA THR A 88 -6.78 10.94 -1.97
C THR A 88 -8.27 11.26 -2.00
N ARG A 89 -9.12 10.33 -1.56
CA ARG A 89 -10.57 10.54 -1.49
C ARG A 89 -11.15 9.89 -0.25
N TYR A 90 -12.20 10.51 0.27
CA TYR A 90 -12.99 9.96 1.37
C TYR A 90 -14.45 10.45 1.29
N SER A 91 -15.34 9.80 2.01
CA SER A 91 -16.74 10.22 2.14
C SER A 91 -17.30 9.77 3.48
N ASP A 92 -18.01 10.67 4.14
CA ASP A 92 -18.79 10.36 5.35
C ASP A 92 -20.10 9.62 5.03
N ASP A 93 -20.52 9.55 3.78
CA ASP A 93 -21.73 8.86 3.29
C ASP A 93 -22.98 9.11 4.14
N GLY A 94 -23.22 10.37 4.50
CA GLY A 94 -24.40 10.81 5.28
C GLY A 94 -24.24 10.78 6.80
N GLU A 95 -23.09 10.34 7.33
CA GLU A 95 -22.74 10.60 8.74
C GLU A 95 -22.43 12.10 8.93
N PRO A 96 -22.43 12.62 10.18
CA PRO A 96 -22.02 13.99 10.44
C PRO A 96 -20.63 14.29 9.87
N GLN A 97 -20.47 15.43 9.24
CA GLN A 97 -19.26 15.81 8.53
C GLN A 97 -17.99 15.63 9.38
N GLY A 98 -17.01 14.92 8.84
CA GLY A 98 -15.70 14.67 9.45
C GLY A 98 -15.68 13.62 10.56
N THR A 99 -16.81 12.95 10.84
CA THR A 99 -16.87 11.96 11.92
C THR A 99 -16.58 10.54 11.46
N ALA A 100 -16.49 10.29 10.16
CA ALA A 100 -16.36 8.95 9.60
C ALA A 100 -15.27 8.84 8.51
N GLY A 101 -15.39 9.56 7.40
CA GLY A 101 -14.45 9.47 6.27
C GLY A 101 -13.03 9.95 6.61
N ILE A 102 -12.89 11.07 7.33
CA ILE A 102 -11.59 11.57 7.81
C ILE A 102 -10.91 10.59 8.76
N PRO A 103 -11.58 9.98 9.76
CA PRO A 103 -11.04 8.88 10.56
C PRO A 103 -10.48 7.73 9.74
N LEU A 104 -11.20 7.25 8.72
CA LEU A 104 -10.72 6.19 7.84
C LEU A 104 -9.43 6.59 7.10
N LEU A 105 -9.42 7.80 6.53
CA LEU A 105 -8.24 8.32 5.85
C LEU A 105 -7.04 8.45 6.82
N SER A 106 -7.28 8.87 8.05
CA SER A 106 -6.25 8.97 9.08
C SER A 106 -5.66 7.61 9.43
N VAL A 107 -6.48 6.55 9.47
CA VAL A 107 -6.00 5.18 9.67
C VAL A 107 -5.07 4.75 8.55
N LEU A 108 -5.44 4.91 7.28
CA LEU A 108 -4.56 4.58 6.15
C LEU A 108 -3.22 5.32 6.22
N ARG A 109 -3.25 6.63 6.52
CA ARG A 109 -2.05 7.46 6.64
C ARG A 109 -1.15 7.03 7.80
N SER A 110 -1.73 6.81 8.98
CA SER A 110 -0.97 6.40 10.17
C SER A 110 -0.37 5.00 10.05
N SER A 111 -0.98 4.14 9.23
CA SER A 111 -0.44 2.81 8.90
C SER A 111 0.70 2.87 7.87
N GLY A 112 1.00 4.04 7.31
CA GLY A 112 2.06 4.22 6.31
C GLY A 112 1.80 3.54 4.98
N VAL A 113 0.56 3.07 4.73
CA VAL A 113 0.21 2.37 3.49
C VAL A 113 -0.21 3.34 2.39
N SER A 114 0.10 2.99 1.16
CA SER A 114 -0.45 3.61 -0.04
C SER A 114 -1.10 2.56 -0.95
N ASP A 115 -1.78 3.01 -2.01
CA ASP A 115 -2.49 2.14 -2.94
C ASP A 115 -3.44 1.18 -2.22
N ALA A 116 -4.26 1.77 -1.34
CA ALA A 116 -5.18 1.06 -0.48
C ALA A 116 -6.54 1.76 -0.40
N VAL A 117 -7.58 0.96 -0.25
CA VAL A 117 -8.94 1.41 0.03
C VAL A 117 -9.43 0.76 1.33
N VAL A 118 -10.14 1.55 2.13
CA VAL A 118 -10.86 1.06 3.31
C VAL A 118 -12.31 1.55 3.26
N THR A 119 -13.23 0.66 3.62
CA THR A 119 -14.66 0.96 3.78
C THR A 119 -15.10 0.57 5.17
N VAL A 120 -16.06 1.30 5.73
CA VAL A 120 -16.76 0.89 6.95
C VAL A 120 -18.25 1.06 6.74
N THR A 121 -18.97 -0.05 6.77
CA THR A 121 -20.43 -0.11 6.72
C THR A 121 -21.00 -0.07 8.12
N ARG A 122 -22.00 0.77 8.36
CA ARG A 122 -22.64 0.89 9.68
C ARG A 122 -24.10 0.50 9.65
N TYR A 123 -24.47 -0.39 10.59
CA TYR A 123 -25.82 -0.68 10.98
C TYR A 123 -26.14 -0.03 12.33
N PHE A 124 -27.17 0.82 12.36
CA PHE A 124 -27.52 1.60 13.56
C PHE A 124 -28.22 0.74 14.61
N GLY A 125 -27.70 0.73 15.83
CA GLY A 125 -28.20 -0.05 16.96
C GLY A 125 -29.26 0.63 17.82
N GLY A 126 -29.84 1.75 17.40
CA GLY A 126 -30.88 2.47 18.13
C GLY A 126 -30.37 3.44 19.22
N ILE A 127 -29.06 3.48 19.50
CA ILE A 127 -28.44 4.36 20.51
C ILE A 127 -27.46 5.30 19.83
N LEU A 128 -27.61 6.61 20.04
CA LEU A 128 -26.70 7.60 19.48
C LEU A 128 -25.31 7.53 20.15
N LEU A 129 -24.27 7.55 19.32
CA LEU A 129 -22.89 7.56 19.80
C LEU A 129 -22.34 8.97 20.07
N GLY A 130 -22.88 9.98 19.39
CA GLY A 130 -22.31 11.34 19.33
C GLY A 130 -21.08 11.40 18.43
N ALA A 131 -20.60 12.60 18.11
CA ALA A 131 -19.50 12.80 17.17
C ALA A 131 -18.21 12.07 17.59
N SER A 132 -17.80 12.19 18.85
CA SER A 132 -16.59 11.53 19.37
C SER A 132 -16.70 10.00 19.41
N GLY A 133 -17.91 9.49 19.67
CA GLY A 133 -18.17 8.04 19.63
C GLY A 133 -18.13 7.49 18.22
N LEU A 134 -18.67 8.21 17.24
CA LEU A 134 -18.59 7.86 15.82
C LEU A 134 -17.14 7.84 15.34
N LEU A 135 -16.39 8.91 15.57
CA LEU A 135 -14.97 9.00 15.19
C LEU A 135 -14.19 7.79 15.69
N ARG A 136 -14.34 7.44 16.97
CA ARG A 136 -13.64 6.29 17.55
C ARG A 136 -14.10 4.98 16.94
N ALA A 137 -15.41 4.77 16.77
CA ALA A 137 -15.93 3.52 16.21
C ALA A 137 -15.48 3.29 14.77
N TYR A 138 -15.53 4.33 13.92
CA TYR A 138 -15.05 4.26 12.54
C TYR A 138 -13.54 4.02 12.49
N SER A 139 -12.74 4.72 13.32
CA SER A 139 -11.29 4.49 13.38
C SER A 139 -10.96 3.07 13.83
N THR A 140 -11.67 2.53 14.84
CA THR A 140 -11.43 1.17 15.33
C THR A 140 -11.72 0.14 14.25
N ALA A 141 -12.92 0.17 13.65
CA ALA A 141 -13.29 -0.78 12.60
C ALA A 141 -12.36 -0.73 11.39
N ALA A 142 -11.95 0.47 10.98
CA ALA A 142 -10.98 0.64 9.90
C ALA A 142 -9.59 0.10 10.26
N SER A 143 -9.11 0.38 11.48
CA SER A 143 -7.80 -0.08 11.96
C SER A 143 -7.74 -1.60 12.06
N GLU A 144 -8.78 -2.23 12.56
CA GLU A 144 -8.87 -3.68 12.66
C GLU A 144 -8.91 -4.35 11.27
N ALA A 145 -9.65 -3.77 10.29
CA ALA A 145 -9.67 -4.26 8.92
C ALA A 145 -8.30 -4.11 8.22
N VAL A 146 -7.60 -2.99 8.43
CA VAL A 146 -6.25 -2.76 7.92
C VAL A 146 -5.24 -3.74 8.56
N HIS A 147 -5.39 -3.99 9.85
CA HIS A 147 -4.55 -4.97 10.55
C HIS A 147 -4.78 -6.40 10.04
N ASP A 148 -6.03 -6.79 9.82
CA ASP A 148 -6.40 -8.11 9.28
C ASP A 148 -5.90 -8.30 7.82
N ALA A 149 -5.91 -7.22 7.01
CA ALA A 149 -5.35 -7.22 5.66
C ALA A 149 -3.83 -7.47 5.63
N GLY A 150 -3.15 -7.21 6.75
CA GLY A 150 -1.69 -7.23 6.85
C GLY A 150 -1.04 -6.06 6.10
N ILE A 151 0.16 -5.71 6.51
CA ILE A 151 0.97 -4.65 5.86
C ILE A 151 2.22 -5.29 5.28
N VAL A 152 2.46 -5.03 3.99
CA VAL A 152 3.63 -5.53 3.26
C VAL A 152 4.43 -4.36 2.73
N THR A 153 5.73 -4.38 2.98
CA THR A 153 6.67 -3.42 2.42
C THR A 153 7.47 -4.08 1.32
N TYR A 154 7.32 -3.56 0.11
CA TYR A 154 8.12 -3.95 -1.04
C TYR A 154 9.34 -3.05 -1.14
N VAL A 155 10.49 -3.65 -1.37
CA VAL A 155 11.75 -2.95 -1.57
C VAL A 155 12.12 -3.01 -3.06
N THR A 156 12.63 -1.91 -3.59
CA THR A 156 13.11 -1.86 -4.96
C THR A 156 14.48 -2.53 -5.07
N TYR A 157 14.62 -3.44 -6.01
CA TYR A 157 15.87 -4.08 -6.39
C TYR A 157 16.22 -3.71 -7.83
N ASP A 158 17.49 -3.37 -8.06
CA ASP A 158 18.05 -3.26 -9.41
C ASP A 158 18.42 -4.65 -9.91
N GLU A 159 17.92 -5.01 -11.09
CA GLU A 159 18.26 -6.27 -11.76
C GLU A 159 19.54 -6.09 -12.55
N LEU A 160 20.55 -6.89 -12.22
CA LEU A 160 21.88 -6.82 -12.79
C LEU A 160 22.28 -8.15 -13.43
N ARG A 161 22.95 -8.07 -14.57
CA ARG A 161 23.72 -9.18 -15.13
C ARG A 161 25.20 -8.90 -14.95
N LEU A 162 25.91 -9.80 -14.26
CA LEU A 162 27.34 -9.68 -14.00
C LEU A 162 28.08 -10.82 -14.69
N THR A 163 28.96 -10.50 -15.62
CA THR A 163 29.81 -11.49 -16.31
C THR A 163 31.23 -11.40 -15.76
N VAL A 164 31.74 -12.51 -15.24
CA VAL A 164 33.04 -12.60 -14.56
C VAL A 164 33.78 -13.89 -14.90
N SER A 165 35.10 -13.93 -14.69
CA SER A 165 35.86 -15.16 -14.75
C SER A 165 35.53 -16.10 -13.56
N TYR A 166 35.85 -17.38 -13.67
CA TYR A 166 35.69 -18.35 -12.58
C TYR A 166 36.44 -17.93 -11.31
N SER A 167 37.66 -17.39 -11.47
CA SER A 167 38.46 -16.93 -10.32
C SER A 167 37.88 -15.67 -9.67
N ASP A 168 37.30 -14.76 -10.45
CA ASP A 168 36.66 -13.55 -9.94
C ASP A 168 35.31 -13.89 -9.26
N ARG A 169 34.55 -14.86 -9.79
CA ARG A 169 33.32 -15.35 -9.15
C ARG A 169 33.61 -15.87 -7.73
N GLN A 170 34.73 -16.59 -7.56
CA GLN A 170 35.11 -17.08 -6.23
C GLN A 170 35.45 -15.93 -5.26
N ARG A 171 36.08 -14.87 -5.74
CA ARG A 171 36.36 -13.67 -4.92
C ARG A 171 35.08 -12.93 -4.49
N LEU A 172 34.09 -12.93 -5.36
CA LEU A 172 32.79 -12.29 -5.11
C LEU A 172 31.87 -13.07 -4.14
N GLU A 173 32.25 -14.28 -3.71
CA GLU A 173 31.39 -15.16 -2.90
C GLU A 173 30.76 -14.45 -1.71
N VAL A 174 31.54 -13.71 -0.93
CA VAL A 174 31.06 -12.97 0.25
C VAL A 174 30.13 -11.83 -0.16
N LEU A 175 30.44 -11.14 -1.25
CA LEU A 175 29.64 -10.02 -1.73
C LEU A 175 28.29 -10.51 -2.29
N LEU A 176 28.26 -11.65 -2.95
CA LEU A 176 27.04 -12.28 -3.49
C LEU A 176 26.08 -12.77 -2.39
N HIS A 177 26.58 -13.04 -1.19
CA HIS A 177 25.79 -13.44 -0.03
C HIS A 177 25.58 -12.30 0.98
N SER A 178 25.92 -11.06 0.59
CA SER A 178 25.69 -9.90 1.47
C SER A 178 24.21 -9.54 1.53
N ASP A 179 23.82 -8.90 2.64
CA ASP A 179 22.46 -8.42 2.81
C ASP A 179 22.02 -7.45 1.69
N GLY A 180 20.82 -7.64 1.16
CA GLY A 180 20.30 -6.87 0.04
C GLY A 180 20.78 -7.32 -1.34
N VAL A 181 21.44 -8.47 -1.46
CA VAL A 181 21.82 -9.11 -2.73
C VAL A 181 21.11 -10.46 -2.84
N LYS A 182 20.39 -10.66 -3.93
CA LYS A 182 19.72 -11.93 -4.28
C LYS A 182 20.40 -12.49 -5.55
N LEU A 183 20.87 -13.72 -5.51
CA LEU A 183 21.40 -14.44 -6.66
C LEU A 183 20.24 -15.22 -7.30
N ASP A 184 19.70 -14.72 -8.41
CA ASP A 184 18.56 -15.33 -9.10
C ASP A 184 18.99 -16.45 -10.05
N GLY A 185 20.22 -16.40 -10.56
CA GLY A 185 20.73 -17.43 -11.46
C GLY A 185 22.24 -17.33 -11.66
N CYS A 186 22.81 -18.46 -12.09
CA CYS A 186 24.23 -18.57 -12.40
C CYS A 186 24.43 -19.51 -13.59
N ASP A 187 24.92 -18.99 -14.72
CA ASP A 187 25.24 -19.75 -15.92
C ASP A 187 26.75 -19.91 -16.06
N PHE A 188 27.17 -21.14 -16.31
CA PHE A 188 28.58 -21.53 -16.45
C PHE A 188 28.90 -21.81 -17.92
N GLY A 189 29.71 -20.95 -18.52
CA GLY A 189 30.20 -21.09 -19.91
C GLY A 189 31.70 -20.82 -19.99
N THR A 190 32.13 -20.07 -21.00
CA THR A 190 33.51 -19.56 -21.05
C THR A 190 33.80 -18.60 -19.88
N ASP A 191 32.83 -17.81 -19.54
CA ASP A 191 32.77 -16.99 -18.35
C ASP A 191 31.57 -17.39 -17.51
N VAL A 192 31.51 -16.92 -16.28
CA VAL A 192 30.35 -17.11 -15.39
C VAL A 192 29.43 -15.90 -15.52
N VAL A 193 28.16 -16.12 -15.82
CA VAL A 193 27.14 -15.09 -15.92
C VAL A 193 26.22 -15.21 -14.71
N LEU A 194 26.15 -14.17 -13.89
CA LEU A 194 25.33 -14.09 -12.69
C LEU A 194 24.14 -13.17 -12.96
N ALA A 195 22.93 -13.67 -12.70
CA ALA A 195 21.73 -12.85 -12.63
C ALA A 195 21.49 -12.47 -11.16
N LEU A 196 21.48 -11.19 -10.88
CA LEU A 196 21.42 -10.64 -9.52
C LEU A 196 20.27 -9.65 -9.39
N ALA A 197 19.66 -9.60 -8.22
CA ALA A 197 18.90 -8.46 -7.78
C ALA A 197 19.61 -7.84 -6.57
N VAL A 198 19.95 -6.57 -6.68
CA VAL A 198 20.63 -5.81 -5.64
C VAL A 198 19.69 -4.70 -5.16
N ARG A 199 19.49 -4.59 -3.86
CA ARG A 199 18.66 -3.55 -3.26
C ARG A 199 19.10 -2.18 -3.75
N ALA A 200 18.18 -1.37 -4.25
CA ALA A 200 18.48 -0.15 -5.00
C ALA A 200 19.34 0.86 -4.22
N ASP A 201 19.16 0.96 -2.89
CA ASP A 201 19.97 1.81 -2.01
C ASP A 201 21.40 1.30 -1.82
N ARG A 202 21.70 0.05 -2.21
CA ARG A 202 23.02 -0.59 -2.10
C ARG A 202 23.70 -0.86 -3.43
N THR A 203 23.03 -0.61 -4.54
CA THR A 203 23.55 -0.94 -5.89
C THR A 203 24.90 -0.28 -6.17
N GLU A 204 25.06 1.00 -5.88
CA GLU A 204 26.31 1.70 -6.12
C GLU A 204 27.47 1.17 -5.25
N PHE A 205 27.17 0.80 -4.00
CA PHE A 205 28.17 0.16 -3.14
C PHE A 205 28.57 -1.20 -3.69
N PHE A 206 27.59 -2.04 -4.07
CA PHE A 206 27.82 -3.36 -4.65
C PHE A 206 28.69 -3.27 -5.91
N LEU A 207 28.37 -2.37 -6.83
CA LEU A 207 29.10 -2.20 -8.08
C LEU A 207 30.57 -1.79 -7.86
N ARG A 208 30.84 -0.88 -6.91
CA ARG A 208 32.19 -0.49 -6.53
C ARG A 208 32.96 -1.68 -5.94
N ALA A 209 32.36 -2.37 -4.99
CA ALA A 209 32.99 -3.53 -4.35
C ALA A 209 33.30 -4.64 -5.36
N ALA A 210 32.36 -4.92 -6.29
CA ALA A 210 32.58 -5.91 -7.36
C ALA A 210 33.69 -5.48 -8.32
N ALA A 211 33.76 -4.21 -8.70
CA ALA A 211 34.83 -3.69 -9.55
C ALA A 211 36.22 -3.81 -8.86
N ASP A 212 36.29 -3.48 -7.58
CA ASP A 212 37.53 -3.58 -6.82
C ASP A 212 38.01 -5.02 -6.70
N GLN A 213 37.14 -5.95 -6.32
CA GLN A 213 37.47 -7.37 -6.16
C GLN A 213 37.85 -8.05 -7.48
N CYS A 214 37.26 -7.62 -8.58
CA CYS A 214 37.57 -8.11 -9.92
C CYS A 214 38.65 -7.27 -10.66
N SER A 215 39.25 -6.27 -10.01
CA SER A 215 40.22 -5.34 -10.64
C SER A 215 39.71 -4.75 -11.96
N GLY A 216 38.41 -4.35 -11.98
CA GLY A 216 37.74 -3.76 -13.14
C GLY A 216 37.40 -4.71 -14.28
N ARG A 217 37.63 -6.02 -14.16
CA ARG A 217 37.36 -7.02 -15.23
C ARG A 217 35.90 -7.44 -15.34
N ALA A 218 35.09 -7.24 -14.28
CA ALA A 218 33.68 -7.58 -14.28
C ALA A 218 32.91 -6.72 -15.30
N ARG A 219 32.08 -7.34 -16.12
CA ARG A 219 31.14 -6.64 -17.00
C ARG A 219 29.78 -6.61 -16.34
N VAL A 220 29.21 -5.43 -16.21
CA VAL A 220 27.91 -5.20 -15.59
C VAL A 220 26.93 -4.70 -16.62
N GLU A 221 25.76 -5.29 -16.67
CA GLU A 221 24.61 -4.82 -17.44
C GLU A 221 23.44 -4.61 -16.47
N ARG A 222 22.84 -3.41 -16.47
CA ARG A 222 21.58 -3.13 -15.73
C ARG A 222 20.41 -3.53 -16.62
N LEU A 223 19.54 -4.39 -16.14
CA LEU A 223 18.43 -4.94 -16.90
C LEU A 223 17.11 -4.21 -16.60
N GLY A 224 16.94 -3.71 -15.38
CA GLY A 224 15.74 -3.04 -14.94
C GLY A 224 15.67 -2.94 -13.43
N THR A 225 14.44 -2.77 -12.94
CA THR A 225 14.13 -2.75 -11.51
C THR A 225 12.91 -3.62 -11.24
N ARG A 226 12.85 -4.24 -10.06
CA ARG A 226 11.67 -4.97 -9.57
C ARG A 226 11.38 -4.63 -8.12
N TYR A 227 10.13 -4.82 -7.71
CA TYR A 227 9.74 -4.81 -6.31
C TYR A 227 9.77 -6.24 -5.76
N ASP A 228 10.30 -6.40 -4.56
CA ASP A 228 10.36 -7.68 -3.86
C ASP A 228 10.06 -7.45 -2.37
N ALA A 229 9.37 -8.41 -1.67
CA ALA A 229 8.94 -8.29 -0.28
C ALA A 229 9.90 -9.05 0.67
#